data_e63b260b108c8ede2cc3cd9360f5ca17
#
_entry.id   e63b260b108c8ede2cc3cd9360f5ca17
#
_cell.length_a   1.000
_cell.length_b   1.000
_cell.length_c   1.000
_cell.angle_alpha   90.00
_cell.angle_beta   90.00
_cell.angle_gamma   90.00
#
_symmetry.space_group_name_H-M   'P 1'
#
loop_
_entity.id
_entity.type
_entity.pdbx_description
1 polymer ?
#
loop_
_entity_poly.entity_id
_entity_poly.type
_entity_poly.pdbx_seq_one_letter_code
_entity_poly.pdbx_strand_id
1 'polypeptide(L)'
;MIRLQRITTADTDLYSYMEKLMTQSFPSEEYRELEELRKYTDTKTHFYNNIIFHNNTPVGLITYWDFGHFYYIEHFAIDPAQRNERAY
;
A
#
# COMPACT_ATOMS: atom_id res chain seq x y z
N MET A 1 6.58 -16.95 1.05
CA MET A 1 7.07 -16.14 -0.07
C MET A 1 6.40 -14.77 -0.06
N ILE A 2 7.20 -13.75 -0.30
CA ILE A 2 6.70 -12.37 -0.32
C ILE A 2 6.47 -11.96 -1.76
N ARG A 3 5.36 -11.32 -2.05
CA ARG A 3 5.15 -10.71 -3.36
C ARG A 3 4.40 -9.40 -3.23
N LEU A 4 4.59 -8.53 -4.18
CA LEU A 4 3.87 -7.27 -4.26
C LEU A 4 2.83 -7.37 -5.36
N GLN A 5 1.64 -6.86 -5.09
CA GLN A 5 0.61 -6.81 -6.11
C GLN A 5 0.12 -5.37 -6.25
N ARG A 6 0.29 -4.81 -7.44
CA ARG A 6 -0.24 -3.48 -7.73
C ARG A 6 -1.76 -3.56 -7.79
N ILE A 7 -2.43 -2.60 -7.17
CA ILE A 7 -3.88 -2.58 -7.12
C ILE A 7 -4.43 -1.32 -7.77
N THR A 8 -5.71 -1.36 -8.11
CA THR A 8 -6.48 -0.20 -8.50
C THR A 8 -7.71 -0.15 -7.62
N THR A 9 -8.52 0.89 -7.76
CA THR A 9 -9.75 0.99 -6.98
C THR A 9 -10.76 -0.08 -7.38
N ALA A 10 -10.57 -0.73 -8.52
CA ALA A 10 -11.44 -1.84 -8.92
C ALA A 10 -11.21 -3.08 -8.06
N ASP A 11 -10.03 -3.18 -7.42
CA ASP A 11 -9.75 -4.29 -6.51
C ASP A 11 -10.32 -3.92 -5.14
N THR A 12 -11.64 -3.94 -5.02
CA THR A 12 -12.34 -3.29 -3.91
C THR A 12 -11.90 -3.75 -2.54
N ASP A 13 -11.76 -5.05 -2.32
CA ASP A 13 -11.38 -5.55 -1.00
C ASP A 13 -9.93 -5.18 -0.66
N LEU A 14 -9.03 -5.31 -1.61
CA LEU A 14 -7.64 -4.98 -1.39
C LEU A 14 -7.46 -3.47 -1.23
N TYR A 15 -8.23 -2.68 -1.99
CA TYR A 15 -8.14 -1.24 -1.86
C TYR A 15 -8.64 -0.79 -0.49
N SER A 16 -9.73 -1.39 0.00
CA SER A 16 -10.23 -1.08 1.34
C SER A 16 -9.22 -1.45 2.41
N TYR A 17 -8.56 -2.60 2.24
CA TYR A 17 -7.52 -3.02 3.16
C TYR A 17 -6.38 -2.00 3.18
N MET A 18 -5.95 -1.57 2.00
CA MET A 18 -4.86 -0.59 1.87
C MET A 18 -5.23 0.72 2.55
N GLU A 19 -6.45 1.22 2.29
CA GLU A 19 -6.88 2.50 2.81
C GLU A 19 -6.97 2.47 4.32
N LYS A 20 -7.50 1.37 4.86
CA LYS A 20 -7.60 1.21 6.31
C LYS A 20 -6.21 1.16 6.95
N LEU A 21 -5.31 0.38 6.37
CA LEU A 21 -3.96 0.26 6.93
C LEU A 21 -3.23 1.60 6.85
N MET A 22 -3.39 2.34 5.74
CA MET A 22 -2.77 3.65 5.58
C MET A 22 -3.24 4.60 6.67
N THR A 23 -4.54 4.68 6.89
CA THR A 23 -5.09 5.62 7.85
C THR A 23 -4.81 5.22 9.29
N GLN A 24 -4.60 3.94 9.54
CA GLN A 24 -4.22 3.47 10.87
C GLN A 24 -2.74 3.66 11.16
N SER A 25 -1.92 3.65 10.11
CA SER A 25 -0.47 3.66 10.28
C SER A 25 0.15 5.04 10.27
N PHE A 26 -0.53 6.03 9.69
CA PHE A 26 0.03 7.37 9.53
C PHE A 26 -0.98 8.42 9.94
N PRO A 27 -0.53 9.56 10.50
CA PRO A 27 -1.44 10.67 10.76
C PRO A 27 -1.91 11.27 9.44
N SER A 28 -3.06 11.92 9.49
CA SER A 28 -3.72 12.39 8.26
C SER A 28 -2.86 13.38 7.46
N GLU A 29 -1.97 14.11 8.10
CA GLU A 29 -1.14 15.05 7.39
C GLU A 29 0.03 14.39 6.69
N GLU A 30 0.21 13.09 6.85
CA GLU A 30 1.34 12.39 6.24
C GLU A 30 0.95 11.57 5.02
N TYR A 31 -0.32 11.61 4.62
CA TYR A 31 -0.71 10.95 3.38
C TYR A 31 -1.64 11.88 2.60
N ARG A 32 -1.81 11.58 1.30
CA ARG A 32 -2.65 12.40 0.44
C ARG A 32 -4.09 12.29 0.86
N GLU A 33 -4.90 13.28 0.52
CA GLU A 33 -6.32 13.13 0.70
C GLU A 33 -6.77 11.84 0.04
N LEU A 34 -7.71 11.14 0.64
CA LEU A 34 -8.08 9.81 0.16
C LEU A 34 -8.64 9.83 -1.26
N GLU A 35 -9.35 10.89 -1.64
CA GLU A 35 -9.83 11.01 -3.02
C GLU A 35 -8.68 11.18 -4.00
N GLU A 36 -7.68 11.94 -3.62
CA GLU A 36 -6.51 12.13 -4.47
C GLU A 36 -5.73 10.83 -4.58
N LEU A 37 -5.62 10.09 -3.50
CA LEU A 37 -4.94 8.80 -3.52
C LEU A 37 -5.64 7.83 -4.47
N ARG A 38 -6.97 7.81 -4.46
CA ARG A 38 -7.73 6.99 -5.39
C ARG A 38 -7.44 7.36 -6.83
N LYS A 39 -7.45 8.68 -7.11
CA LYS A 39 -7.20 9.14 -8.45
C LYS A 39 -5.79 8.79 -8.91
N TYR A 40 -4.80 8.99 -8.05
CA TYR A 40 -3.43 8.67 -8.40
C TYR A 40 -3.26 7.17 -8.63
N THR A 41 -3.88 6.36 -7.79
CA THR A 41 -3.81 4.91 -7.93
C THR A 41 -4.31 4.45 -9.29
N ASP A 42 -5.38 5.08 -9.78
CA ASP A 42 -6.00 4.66 -11.04
C ASP A 42 -5.40 5.31 -12.27
N THR A 43 -4.79 6.49 -12.14
CA THR A 43 -4.44 7.27 -13.32
C THR A 43 -2.96 7.55 -13.49
N LYS A 44 -2.15 7.48 -12.43
CA LYS A 44 -0.72 7.83 -12.55
C LYS A 44 0.07 6.58 -12.88
N THR A 45 0.57 6.52 -14.11
CA THR A 45 1.26 5.33 -14.62
C THR A 45 2.48 4.95 -13.78
N HIS A 46 3.19 5.95 -13.26
CA HIS A 46 4.42 5.69 -12.52
C HIS A 46 4.22 5.61 -11.01
N PHE A 47 2.98 5.74 -10.54
CA PHE A 47 2.67 5.60 -9.13
C PHE A 47 2.17 4.19 -8.89
N TYR A 48 2.85 3.46 -8.01
CA TYR A 48 2.51 2.07 -7.71
C TYR A 48 1.97 1.98 -6.31
N ASN A 49 0.70 1.58 -6.21
CA ASN A 49 0.07 1.32 -4.93
C ASN A 49 -0.04 -0.19 -4.81
N ASN A 50 0.74 -0.77 -3.92
CA ASN A 50 0.85 -2.23 -3.85
C ASN A 50 0.44 -2.76 -2.50
N ILE A 51 -0.15 -3.96 -2.52
CA ILE A 51 -0.34 -4.74 -1.32
C ILE A 51 0.83 -5.73 -1.23
N ILE A 52 1.37 -5.87 -0.05
CA ILE A 52 2.42 -6.87 0.22
C ILE A 52 1.73 -8.13 0.69
N PHE A 53 2.02 -9.24 0.03
CA PHE A 53 1.46 -10.53 0.40
C PHE A 53 2.56 -11.43 0.95
N HIS A 54 2.21 -12.20 1.97
CA HIS A 54 3.05 -13.28 2.44
C HIS A 54 2.24 -14.56 2.34
N ASN A 55 2.61 -15.45 1.43
CA ASN A 55 1.89 -16.72 1.21
C ASN A 55 0.40 -16.52 1.01
N ASN A 56 0.04 -15.58 0.15
CA ASN A 56 -1.35 -15.29 -0.20
C ASN A 56 -2.15 -14.56 0.87
N THR A 57 -1.51 -14.08 1.92
CA THR A 57 -2.17 -13.28 2.95
C THR A 57 -1.67 -11.85 2.84
N PRO A 58 -2.56 -10.85 2.79
CA PRO A 58 -2.11 -9.47 2.79
C PRO A 58 -1.48 -9.13 4.13
N VAL A 59 -0.27 -8.59 4.12
CA VAL A 59 0.45 -8.27 5.35
C VAL A 59 0.93 -6.83 5.42
N GLY A 60 0.73 -6.05 4.37
CA GLY A 60 1.17 -4.66 4.41
C GLY A 60 0.90 -3.93 3.11
N LEU A 61 1.38 -2.71 3.05
CA LEU A 61 1.29 -1.89 1.84
C LEU A 61 2.63 -1.23 1.57
N ILE A 62 2.86 -0.92 0.30
CA ILE A 62 3.97 -0.06 -0.08
C ILE A 62 3.55 0.73 -1.31
N THR A 63 3.69 2.05 -1.24
CA THR A 63 3.41 2.92 -2.37
C THR A 63 4.70 3.59 -2.79
N TYR A 64 4.94 3.64 -4.09
CA TYR A 64 6.17 4.25 -4.57
C TYR A 64 5.98 4.80 -5.98
N TRP A 65 6.89 5.70 -6.35
CA TRP A 65 6.99 6.24 -7.70
C TRP A 65 8.18 5.61 -8.38
N ASP A 66 8.00 5.23 -9.65
CA ASP A 66 9.07 4.72 -10.47
C ASP A 66 9.46 5.84 -11.43
N PHE A 67 10.59 6.46 -11.20
CA PHE A 67 11.05 7.58 -12.03
C PHE A 67 12.07 7.14 -13.08
N GLY A 68 12.14 5.85 -13.34
CA GLY A 68 13.01 5.31 -14.40
C GLY A 68 14.34 4.86 -13.85
N HIS A 69 15.14 5.80 -13.35
CA HIS A 69 16.44 5.44 -12.83
C HIS A 69 16.52 5.49 -11.31
N PHE A 70 15.40 5.74 -10.63
CA PHE A 70 15.32 5.57 -9.18
C PHE A 70 13.86 5.46 -8.77
N TYR A 71 13.64 4.94 -7.55
CA TYR A 71 12.32 4.81 -6.98
C TYR A 71 12.19 5.75 -5.79
N TYR A 72 11.00 6.27 -5.57
CA TYR A 72 10.73 7.10 -4.40
C TYR A 72 9.59 6.45 -3.63
N ILE A 73 9.88 5.92 -2.43
CA ILE A 73 8.86 5.27 -1.61
C ILE A 73 8.13 6.34 -0.81
N GLU A 74 6.81 6.41 -0.97
CA GLU A 74 6.01 7.36 -0.21
C GLU A 74 5.55 6.78 1.11
N HIS A 75 5.06 5.55 1.11
CA HIS A 75 4.55 4.92 2.33
C HIS A 75 4.89 3.45 2.34
N PHE A 76 5.19 2.95 3.54
CA PHE A 76 5.45 1.53 3.72
C PHE A 76 4.96 1.19 5.11
N ALA A 77 4.06 0.23 5.22
CA ALA A 77 3.52 -0.18 6.51
C ALA A 77 3.25 -1.66 6.52
N ILE A 78 3.57 -2.31 7.65
CA ILE A 78 3.24 -3.71 7.86
C ILE A 78 2.07 -3.75 8.83
N ASP A 79 1.10 -4.60 8.52
CA ASP A 79 -0.09 -4.76 9.34
C ASP A 79 0.32 -5.22 10.74
N PRO A 80 -0.06 -4.49 11.78
CA PRO A 80 0.32 -4.87 13.15
C PRO A 80 -0.11 -6.28 13.53
N ALA A 81 -1.24 -6.75 13.02
CA ALA A 81 -1.70 -8.09 13.30
C ALA A 81 -0.73 -9.13 12.76
N GLN A 82 -0.11 -8.84 11.60
CA GLN A 82 0.84 -9.77 11.01
C GLN A 82 2.19 -9.69 11.68
N ARG A 83 2.57 -8.53 12.17
CA ARG A 83 3.83 -8.42 12.87
C ARG A 83 3.86 -9.26 14.12
N ASN A 84 2.73 -9.42 14.78
CA ASN A 84 2.68 -10.21 15.99
C ASN A 84 2.84 -11.67 15.76
N GLU A 85 2.69 -12.13 14.57
CA GLU A 85 2.89 -13.51 14.30
C GLU A 85 4.28 -13.94 14.45
N ARG A 86 5.25 -13.09 14.45
CA ARG A 86 6.56 -13.53 14.59
C ARG A 86 6.87 -13.62 15.97
N ALA A 87 6.22 -14.04 16.69
CA ALA A 87 6.49 -14.17 17.94
C ALA A 87 7.58 -15.00 18.12
N TYR A 88 7.99 -15.25 18.59
CA TYR A 88 9.06 -15.97 18.85
C TYR A 88 8.84 -16.68 20.05
#